data_cfd0e07f579abddfc0c237a214478e76
#
_entry.id   cfd0e07f579abddfc0c237a214478e76
#
_cell.length_a   1.000
_cell.length_b   1.000
_cell.length_c   1.000
_cell.angle_alpha   90.00
_cell.angle_beta   90.00
_cell.angle_gamma   90.00
#
_symmetry.space_group_name_H-M   'P 1'
#
loop_
_entity.id
_entity.type
_entity.pdbx_description
1 polymer ?
#
loop_
_entity_poly.entity_id
_entity_poly.type
_entity_poly.pdbx_seq_one_letter_code
_entity_poly.pdbx_strand_id
1 'polypeptide(L)'
;MLSGNVPILKETKNWYLPLNDYENFLNEWIIEGHKDWKPNVYGQVKSWLTDGLKPRAMTRDLNWGVPVPLPNAEGKVLYVWFDAPIGYISFTQEWAEKNGKDWKEYWKNENSDLIHFIGKDNIVFHCIIFPAMMKAHGDYVMPTNVPAFEFLNLENDKISTSRNWAVWAHEYVEEFPGQQDVLRYALLSSAPETKDNNFTWK
;
A
#
# COMPACT_ATOMS: atom_id res chain seq x y z
N MET A 1 21.30 8.82 8.21
CA MET A 1 21.27 7.90 7.03
C MET A 1 21.38 6.48 7.55
N LEU A 2 20.54 5.57 7.06
CA LEU A 2 20.51 4.16 7.53
C LEU A 2 21.82 3.39 7.28
N SER A 3 22.55 3.72 6.20
CA SER A 3 23.79 3.03 5.81
C SER A 3 25.07 3.73 6.29
N GLY A 4 24.99 4.96 6.80
CA GLY A 4 26.15 5.78 7.14
C GLY A 4 26.98 6.28 5.95
N ASN A 5 26.66 5.87 4.72
CA ASN A 5 27.40 6.27 3.54
C ASN A 5 26.92 7.61 2.97
N VAL A 6 27.86 8.36 2.38
CA VAL A 6 27.52 9.59 1.67
C VAL A 6 26.84 9.23 0.33
N PRO A 7 25.65 9.79 0.01
CA PRO A 7 25.01 9.52 -1.26
C PRO A 7 25.81 10.10 -2.43
N ILE A 8 25.84 9.38 -3.53
CA ILE A 8 26.45 9.81 -4.78
C ILE A 8 25.38 10.04 -5.84
N LEU A 9 25.59 11.01 -6.72
CA LEU A 9 24.74 11.25 -7.88
C LEU A 9 25.09 10.21 -8.96
N LYS A 10 24.05 9.58 -9.51
CA LYS A 10 24.16 8.63 -10.62
C LYS A 10 23.08 8.92 -11.66
N GLU A 11 23.47 9.05 -12.91
CA GLU A 11 22.52 9.13 -14.01
C GLU A 11 21.90 7.75 -14.28
N THR A 12 20.59 7.73 -14.51
CA THR A 12 19.86 6.51 -14.84
C THR A 12 18.70 6.82 -15.76
N LYS A 13 18.39 5.91 -16.68
CA LYS A 13 17.17 5.95 -17.49
C LYS A 13 16.09 5.14 -16.80
N ASN A 14 14.89 5.70 -16.72
CA ASN A 14 13.75 5.02 -16.15
C ASN A 14 12.52 5.17 -17.04
N TRP A 15 11.60 4.20 -16.97
CA TRP A 15 10.26 4.32 -17.52
C TRP A 15 9.35 4.93 -16.46
N TYR A 16 8.44 5.77 -16.93
CA TYR A 16 7.56 6.54 -16.06
C TYR A 16 6.09 6.20 -16.34
N LEU A 17 5.31 5.99 -15.27
CA LEU A 17 3.86 6.07 -15.36
C LEU A 17 3.47 7.55 -15.47
N PRO A 18 2.75 7.97 -16.52
CA PRO A 18 2.28 9.34 -16.66
C PRO A 18 1.09 9.59 -15.73
N LEU A 19 1.37 9.65 -14.44
CA LEU A 19 0.34 9.71 -13.39
C LEU A 19 -0.52 10.98 -13.47
N ASN A 20 0.06 12.06 -14.01
CA ASN A 20 -0.63 13.31 -14.32
C ASN A 20 -1.81 13.14 -15.31
N ASP A 21 -1.76 12.16 -16.21
CA ASP A 21 -2.83 11.91 -17.19
C ASP A 21 -4.11 11.35 -16.51
N TYR A 22 -3.98 10.86 -15.27
CA TYR A 22 -5.08 10.33 -14.47
C TYR A 22 -5.61 11.31 -13.42
N GLU A 23 -5.09 12.53 -13.37
CA GLU A 23 -5.43 13.51 -12.33
C GLU A 23 -6.92 13.88 -12.34
N ASN A 24 -7.51 14.12 -13.52
CA ASN A 24 -8.93 14.42 -13.64
C ASN A 24 -9.80 13.26 -13.13
N PHE A 25 -9.48 12.03 -13.55
CA PHE A 25 -10.18 10.84 -13.08
C PHE A 25 -10.09 10.70 -11.55
N LEU A 26 -8.92 10.88 -10.97
CA LEU A 26 -8.72 10.77 -9.52
C LEU A 26 -9.43 11.88 -8.74
N ASN A 27 -9.49 13.10 -9.28
CA ASN A 27 -10.26 14.19 -8.70
C ASN A 27 -11.77 13.87 -8.67
N GLU A 28 -12.34 13.46 -9.80
CA GLU A 28 -13.75 13.09 -9.88
C GLU A 28 -14.07 11.91 -8.95
N TRP A 29 -13.25 10.86 -9.01
CA TRP A 29 -13.49 9.65 -8.25
C TRP A 29 -13.34 9.86 -6.74
N ILE A 30 -12.27 10.52 -6.26
CA ILE A 30 -12.01 10.65 -4.81
C ILE A 30 -12.58 11.96 -4.28
N ILE A 31 -12.19 13.11 -4.86
CA ILE A 31 -12.51 14.40 -4.25
C ILE A 31 -13.99 14.72 -4.33
N GLU A 32 -14.65 14.29 -5.39
CA GLU A 32 -16.09 14.49 -5.54
C GLU A 32 -16.90 13.28 -5.07
N GLY A 33 -16.41 12.06 -5.33
CA GLY A 33 -17.13 10.81 -5.10
C GLY A 33 -16.99 10.22 -3.69
N HIS A 34 -15.88 10.47 -2.98
CA HIS A 34 -15.57 9.81 -1.70
C HIS A 34 -15.22 10.78 -0.56
N LYS A 35 -16.06 11.79 -0.38
CA LYS A 35 -15.95 12.76 0.74
C LYS A 35 -16.18 12.14 2.12
N ASP A 36 -16.77 10.96 2.15
CA ASP A 36 -17.05 10.14 3.33
C ASP A 36 -15.87 9.31 3.82
N TRP A 37 -14.79 9.22 3.03
CA TRP A 37 -13.58 8.50 3.46
C TRP A 37 -12.95 9.15 4.70
N LYS A 38 -12.17 8.37 5.46
CA LYS A 38 -11.47 8.88 6.65
C LYS A 38 -10.73 10.20 6.34
N PRO A 39 -10.78 11.20 7.24
CA PRO A 39 -10.17 12.52 7.00
C PRO A 39 -8.67 12.47 6.69
N ASN A 40 -7.92 11.54 7.28
CA ASN A 40 -6.49 11.37 7.01
C ASN A 40 -6.25 10.87 5.57
N VAL A 41 -7.06 9.95 5.08
CA VAL A 41 -6.98 9.44 3.70
C VAL A 41 -7.38 10.52 2.70
N TYR A 42 -8.59 11.08 2.87
CA TYR A 42 -9.10 12.13 2.00
C TYR A 42 -8.19 13.36 1.96
N GLY A 43 -7.72 13.82 3.13
CA GLY A 43 -6.85 14.98 3.25
C GLY A 43 -5.49 14.78 2.56
N GLN A 44 -4.88 13.61 2.73
CA GLN A 44 -3.60 13.30 2.08
C GLN A 44 -3.74 13.23 0.57
N VAL A 45 -4.77 12.55 0.06
CA VAL A 45 -5.02 12.46 -1.39
C VAL A 45 -5.30 13.84 -1.98
N LYS A 46 -6.14 14.65 -1.30
CA LYS A 46 -6.44 16.01 -1.71
C LYS A 46 -5.19 16.88 -1.80
N SER A 47 -4.27 16.77 -0.84
CA SER A 47 -2.99 17.48 -0.90
C SER A 47 -2.18 17.11 -2.13
N TRP A 48 -2.05 15.81 -2.42
CA TRP A 48 -1.32 15.34 -3.60
C TRP A 48 -1.93 15.84 -4.92
N LEU A 49 -3.25 15.82 -5.05
CA LEU A 49 -3.94 16.30 -6.23
C LEU A 49 -3.88 17.82 -6.38
N THR A 50 -3.90 18.55 -5.26
CA THR A 50 -3.75 20.02 -5.26
C THR A 50 -2.34 20.46 -5.69
N ASP A 51 -1.30 19.72 -5.28
CA ASP A 51 0.09 19.97 -5.66
C ASP A 51 0.37 19.58 -7.13
N GLY A 52 -0.56 18.88 -7.77
CA GLY A 52 -0.45 18.34 -9.12
C GLY A 52 0.39 17.06 -9.18
N LEU A 53 -0.13 16.05 -9.86
CA LEU A 53 0.56 14.79 -10.04
C LEU A 53 1.68 14.91 -11.08
N LYS A 54 2.77 14.19 -10.85
CA LYS A 54 3.93 14.14 -11.77
C LYS A 54 4.17 12.72 -12.25
N PRO A 55 4.73 12.53 -13.45
CA PRO A 55 5.14 11.22 -13.92
C PRO A 55 6.05 10.54 -12.88
N ARG A 56 5.78 9.27 -12.59
CA ARG A 56 6.49 8.52 -11.54
C ARG A 56 7.33 7.41 -12.14
N ALA A 57 8.63 7.37 -11.78
CA ALA A 57 9.54 6.33 -12.24
C ALA A 57 9.14 4.95 -11.68
N MET A 58 8.87 4.01 -12.59
CA MET A 58 8.38 2.65 -12.29
C MET A 58 9.44 1.58 -12.45
N THR A 59 10.70 1.96 -12.69
CA THR A 59 11.81 1.03 -12.87
C THR A 59 12.95 1.35 -11.93
N ARG A 60 13.81 0.36 -11.67
CA ARG A 60 14.99 0.50 -10.80
C ARG A 60 16.18 -0.26 -11.38
N ASP A 61 17.40 0.23 -11.12
CA ASP A 61 18.67 -0.46 -11.37
C ASP A 61 18.95 -1.43 -10.22
N LEU A 62 18.39 -2.64 -10.29
CA LEU A 62 18.57 -3.68 -9.29
C LEU A 62 18.78 -5.03 -9.97
N ASN A 63 19.48 -5.92 -9.28
CA ASN A 63 19.74 -7.28 -9.75
C ASN A 63 18.63 -8.28 -9.40
N TRP A 64 17.69 -7.87 -8.56
CA TRP A 64 16.57 -8.70 -8.11
C TRP A 64 15.26 -7.94 -8.27
N GLY A 65 14.25 -8.61 -8.81
CA GLY A 65 12.91 -8.08 -9.06
C GLY A 65 12.34 -8.60 -10.37
N VAL A 66 11.14 -8.14 -10.72
CA VAL A 66 10.48 -8.48 -11.98
C VAL A 66 11.18 -7.72 -13.12
N PRO A 67 11.76 -8.40 -14.12
CA PRO A 67 12.39 -7.74 -15.25
C PRO A 67 11.40 -6.86 -16.02
N VAL A 68 11.88 -5.71 -16.48
CA VAL A 68 11.05 -4.80 -17.30
C VAL A 68 10.84 -5.40 -18.68
N PRO A 69 9.59 -5.70 -19.11
CA PRO A 69 9.30 -6.38 -20.37
C PRO A 69 9.27 -5.40 -21.57
N LEU A 70 10.27 -4.53 -21.66
CA LEU A 70 10.36 -3.52 -22.71
C LEU A 70 11.73 -3.60 -23.41
N PRO A 71 11.82 -3.20 -24.70
CA PRO A 71 13.10 -3.10 -25.39
C PRO A 71 14.06 -2.13 -24.69
N ASN A 72 15.35 -2.43 -24.71
CA ASN A 72 16.43 -1.63 -24.13
C ASN A 72 16.30 -1.43 -22.60
N ALA A 73 15.75 -2.43 -21.91
CA ALA A 73 15.52 -2.42 -20.46
C ALA A 73 16.45 -3.39 -19.70
N GLU A 74 17.57 -3.79 -20.31
CA GLU A 74 18.54 -4.69 -19.70
C GLU A 74 19.04 -4.12 -18.36
N GLY A 75 19.08 -4.96 -17.32
CA GLY A 75 19.48 -4.56 -15.97
C GLY A 75 18.46 -3.68 -15.22
N LYS A 76 17.23 -3.59 -15.73
CA LYS A 76 16.12 -2.89 -15.08
C LYS A 76 15.08 -3.87 -14.58
N VAL A 77 14.56 -3.59 -13.39
CA VAL A 77 13.42 -4.29 -12.81
C VAL A 77 12.29 -3.32 -12.52
N LEU A 78 11.08 -3.83 -12.42
CA LEU A 78 9.93 -3.04 -11.96
C LEU A 78 10.17 -2.59 -10.51
N TYR A 79 9.71 -1.38 -10.21
CA TYR A 79 9.69 -0.89 -8.84
C TYR A 79 8.66 -1.66 -8.03
N VAL A 80 9.07 -2.25 -6.91
CA VAL A 80 8.23 -3.15 -6.10
C VAL A 80 6.84 -2.59 -5.76
N TRP A 81 6.72 -1.29 -5.52
CA TRP A 81 5.42 -0.67 -5.24
C TRP A 81 4.56 -0.41 -6.49
N PHE A 82 5.09 -0.71 -7.67
CA PHE A 82 4.31 -0.72 -8.90
C PHE A 82 3.69 -2.08 -9.18
N ASP A 83 4.41 -3.16 -8.92
CA ASP A 83 3.91 -4.53 -9.15
C ASP A 83 3.23 -5.15 -7.90
N ALA A 84 3.61 -4.74 -6.68
CA ALA A 84 3.07 -5.31 -5.45
C ALA A 84 1.52 -5.28 -5.34
N PRO A 85 0.82 -4.20 -5.69
CA PRO A 85 -0.65 -4.18 -5.61
C PRO A 85 -1.33 -5.18 -6.56
N ILE A 86 -0.68 -5.60 -7.64
CA ILE A 86 -1.18 -6.65 -8.55
C ILE A 86 -1.30 -7.99 -7.81
N GLY A 87 -0.52 -8.18 -6.76
CA GLY A 87 -0.58 -9.35 -5.89
C GLY A 87 -1.99 -9.61 -5.33
N TYR A 88 -2.77 -8.59 -5.03
CA TYR A 88 -4.16 -8.76 -4.58
C TYR A 88 -5.00 -9.52 -5.60
N ILE A 89 -4.85 -9.18 -6.88
CA ILE A 89 -5.55 -9.84 -7.99
C ILE A 89 -5.01 -11.27 -8.16
N SER A 90 -3.69 -11.44 -8.16
CA SER A 90 -3.03 -12.74 -8.33
C SER A 90 -3.40 -13.72 -7.22
N PHE A 91 -3.45 -13.28 -5.96
CA PHE A 91 -3.87 -14.10 -4.84
C PHE A 91 -5.35 -14.51 -4.95
N THR A 92 -6.21 -13.61 -5.42
CA THR A 92 -7.61 -13.95 -5.68
C THR A 92 -7.73 -14.97 -6.82
N GLN A 93 -6.93 -14.85 -7.88
CA GLN A 93 -6.89 -15.82 -8.98
C GLN A 93 -6.47 -17.20 -8.49
N GLU A 94 -5.36 -17.28 -7.75
CA GLU A 94 -4.85 -18.53 -7.18
C GLU A 94 -5.88 -19.20 -6.25
N TRP A 95 -6.50 -18.39 -5.38
CA TRP A 95 -7.54 -18.89 -4.48
C TRP A 95 -8.77 -19.40 -5.26
N ALA A 96 -9.24 -18.65 -6.26
CA ALA A 96 -10.39 -18.99 -7.05
C ALA A 96 -10.16 -20.29 -7.84
N GLU A 97 -8.98 -20.45 -8.43
CA GLU A 97 -8.58 -21.67 -9.14
C GLU A 97 -8.63 -22.90 -8.20
N LYS A 98 -8.05 -22.79 -7.01
CA LYS A 98 -8.05 -23.87 -6.00
C LYS A 98 -9.43 -24.23 -5.48
N ASN A 99 -10.39 -23.30 -5.54
CA ASN A 99 -11.74 -23.47 -5.00
C ASN A 99 -12.84 -23.59 -6.08
N GLY A 100 -12.49 -23.70 -7.36
CA GLY A 100 -13.45 -23.79 -8.46
C GLY A 100 -14.36 -22.55 -8.57
N LYS A 101 -13.82 -21.35 -8.30
CA LYS A 101 -14.51 -20.06 -8.38
C LYS A 101 -13.99 -19.25 -9.55
N ASP A 102 -14.79 -18.26 -9.97
CA ASP A 102 -14.32 -17.26 -10.94
C ASP A 102 -13.80 -16.01 -10.19
N TRP A 103 -12.50 -15.72 -10.32
CA TRP A 103 -11.88 -14.56 -9.71
C TRP A 103 -12.45 -13.21 -10.23
N LYS A 104 -13.03 -13.23 -11.45
CA LYS A 104 -13.61 -12.03 -12.07
C LYS A 104 -14.82 -11.53 -11.31
N GLU A 105 -15.57 -12.43 -10.66
CA GLU A 105 -16.70 -12.07 -9.80
C GLU A 105 -16.28 -11.14 -8.63
N TYR A 106 -15.01 -11.17 -8.24
CA TYR A 106 -14.47 -10.33 -7.17
C TYR A 106 -13.84 -9.03 -7.67
N TRP A 107 -13.25 -9.05 -8.87
CA TRP A 107 -12.44 -7.95 -9.36
C TRP A 107 -13.04 -7.21 -10.56
N LYS A 108 -14.03 -7.79 -11.24
CA LYS A 108 -14.63 -7.24 -12.47
C LYS A 108 -16.15 -7.12 -12.40
N ASN A 109 -16.77 -7.56 -11.32
CA ASN A 109 -18.20 -7.42 -11.09
C ASN A 109 -18.48 -6.11 -10.38
N GLU A 110 -19.24 -5.21 -10.99
CA GLU A 110 -19.59 -3.88 -10.42
C GLU A 110 -20.38 -3.93 -9.12
N ASN A 111 -20.98 -5.11 -8.78
CA ASN A 111 -21.63 -5.34 -7.49
C ASN A 111 -20.68 -5.79 -6.39
N SER A 112 -19.38 -5.87 -6.65
CA SER A 112 -18.37 -6.21 -5.66
C SER A 112 -17.84 -4.96 -4.97
N ASP A 113 -17.70 -5.03 -3.65
CA ASP A 113 -17.06 -4.00 -2.84
C ASP A 113 -15.56 -4.36 -2.63
N LEU A 114 -14.68 -3.45 -3.01
CA LEU A 114 -13.25 -3.54 -2.75
C LEU A 114 -12.87 -2.57 -1.62
N ILE A 115 -12.43 -3.13 -0.50
CA ILE A 115 -12.01 -2.35 0.67
C ILE A 115 -10.55 -2.66 1.00
N HIS A 116 -9.72 -1.62 1.09
CA HIS A 116 -8.30 -1.75 1.45
C HIS A 116 -8.04 -1.28 2.88
N PHE A 117 -7.76 -2.21 3.80
CA PHE A 117 -7.26 -1.90 5.14
C PHE A 117 -5.75 -1.76 5.11
N ILE A 118 -5.24 -0.56 5.36
CA ILE A 118 -3.82 -0.22 5.17
C ILE A 118 -3.26 0.64 6.30
N GLY A 119 -1.94 0.78 6.36
CA GLY A 119 -1.28 1.84 7.13
C GLY A 119 -1.18 3.15 6.31
N LYS A 120 -1.10 4.29 6.97
CA LYS A 120 -1.09 5.63 6.34
C LYS A 120 0.02 5.83 5.30
N ASP A 121 1.12 5.14 5.43
CA ASP A 121 2.26 5.18 4.50
C ASP A 121 1.92 4.57 3.11
N ASN A 122 0.83 3.81 3.04
CA ASN A 122 0.35 3.17 1.81
C ASN A 122 -0.82 3.91 1.12
N ILE A 123 -1.29 5.03 1.67
CA ILE A 123 -2.44 5.78 1.11
C ILE A 123 -2.21 6.16 -0.35
N VAL A 124 -1.05 6.72 -0.68
CA VAL A 124 -0.72 7.15 -2.05
C VAL A 124 -0.75 5.97 -3.03
N PHE A 125 -0.26 4.80 -2.60
CA PHE A 125 -0.25 3.62 -3.47
C PHE A 125 -1.65 3.07 -3.71
N HIS A 126 -2.52 3.05 -2.71
CA HIS A 126 -3.86 2.47 -2.80
C HIS A 126 -4.93 3.45 -3.30
N CYS A 127 -4.71 4.76 -3.14
CA CYS A 127 -5.69 5.76 -3.58
C CYS A 127 -5.30 6.49 -4.88
N ILE A 128 -4.03 6.46 -5.29
CA ILE A 128 -3.57 7.18 -6.47
C ILE A 128 -2.94 6.22 -7.49
N ILE A 129 -1.85 5.53 -7.13
CA ILE A 129 -1.06 4.75 -8.10
C ILE A 129 -1.83 3.52 -8.58
N PHE A 130 -2.33 2.69 -7.68
CA PHE A 130 -3.04 1.47 -8.05
C PHE A 130 -4.35 1.75 -8.78
N PRO A 131 -5.20 2.71 -8.36
CA PRO A 131 -6.38 3.10 -9.13
C PRO A 131 -6.04 3.64 -10.53
N ALA A 132 -4.97 4.42 -10.68
CA ALA A 132 -4.51 4.86 -12.00
C ALA A 132 -4.11 3.67 -12.89
N MET A 133 -3.45 2.67 -12.34
CA MET A 133 -3.09 1.43 -13.04
C MET A 133 -4.34 0.63 -13.45
N MET A 134 -5.30 0.46 -12.53
CA MET A 134 -6.56 -0.23 -12.82
C MET A 134 -7.36 0.52 -13.89
N LYS A 135 -7.40 1.85 -13.83
CA LYS A 135 -8.03 2.69 -14.86
C LYS A 135 -7.36 2.56 -16.22
N ALA A 136 -6.01 2.51 -16.25
CA ALA A 136 -5.23 2.33 -17.47
C ALA A 136 -5.48 0.96 -18.12
N HIS A 137 -5.62 -0.08 -17.31
CA HIS A 137 -5.90 -1.43 -17.78
C HIS A 137 -7.36 -1.59 -18.21
N GLY A 138 -8.30 -0.97 -17.48
CA GLY A 138 -9.75 -1.08 -17.67
C GLY A 138 -10.37 -2.30 -16.96
N ASP A 139 -11.70 -2.28 -16.85
CA ASP A 139 -12.54 -3.40 -16.39
C ASP A 139 -12.35 -3.88 -14.94
N TYR A 140 -11.65 -3.15 -14.09
CA TYR A 140 -11.52 -3.47 -12.67
C TYR A 140 -12.45 -2.62 -11.81
N VAL A 141 -13.00 -3.22 -10.74
CA VAL A 141 -13.71 -2.47 -9.70
C VAL A 141 -12.74 -1.58 -8.95
N MET A 142 -13.15 -0.34 -8.69
CA MET A 142 -12.37 0.61 -7.90
C MET A 142 -12.65 0.41 -6.41
N PRO A 143 -11.70 0.77 -5.52
CA PRO A 143 -11.95 0.69 -4.08
C PRO A 143 -13.14 1.55 -3.67
N THR A 144 -14.08 0.96 -2.95
CA THR A 144 -15.23 1.67 -2.35
C THR A 144 -14.82 2.36 -1.05
N ASN A 145 -13.81 1.84 -0.36
CA ASN A 145 -13.25 2.47 0.83
C ASN A 145 -11.78 2.07 1.05
N VAL A 146 -11.02 2.96 1.67
CA VAL A 146 -9.59 2.74 2.02
C VAL A 146 -9.36 3.17 3.47
N PRO A 147 -9.80 2.38 4.47
CA PRO A 147 -9.54 2.66 5.88
C PRO A 147 -8.04 2.57 6.18
N ALA A 148 -7.40 3.72 6.40
CA ALA A 148 -6.00 3.76 6.79
C ALA A 148 -5.84 4.00 8.30
N PHE A 149 -4.89 3.26 8.90
CA PHE A 149 -4.48 3.44 10.28
C PHE A 149 -3.21 4.28 10.36
N GLU A 150 -3.09 5.04 11.44
CA GLU A 150 -1.88 5.73 11.83
C GLU A 150 -0.86 4.73 12.39
N PHE A 151 0.31 5.16 12.88
CA PHE A 151 1.32 4.25 13.40
C PHE A 151 1.06 3.87 14.85
N LEU A 152 1.31 2.60 15.18
CA LEU A 152 1.49 2.13 16.54
C LEU A 152 2.98 2.13 16.85
N ASN A 153 3.38 2.93 17.80
CA ASN A 153 4.76 2.98 18.30
C ASN A 153 4.93 2.01 19.48
N LEU A 154 6.17 1.70 19.83
CA LEU A 154 6.54 0.92 20.99
C LEU A 154 7.42 1.78 21.91
N GLU A 155 6.98 1.98 23.16
CA GLU A 155 7.71 2.80 24.15
C GLU A 155 8.14 4.20 23.58
N ASN A 156 7.23 4.84 22.85
CA ASN A 156 7.40 6.13 22.17
C ASN A 156 8.39 6.13 20.99
N ASP A 157 8.88 4.99 20.56
CA ASP A 157 9.74 4.89 19.38
C ASP A 157 9.09 4.06 18.27
N LYS A 158 9.44 4.36 17.03
CA LYS A 158 8.91 3.67 15.85
C LYS A 158 9.35 2.20 15.86
N ILE A 159 8.38 1.29 15.76
CA ILE A 159 8.62 -0.13 15.54
C ILE A 159 9.50 -0.33 14.30
N SER A 160 10.54 -1.16 14.42
CA SER A 160 11.50 -1.39 13.34
C SER A 160 12.09 -2.78 13.39
N THR A 161 11.82 -3.60 12.38
CA THR A 161 12.39 -4.95 12.24
C THR A 161 13.90 -4.91 12.06
N SER A 162 14.42 -3.94 11.27
CA SER A 162 15.86 -3.80 11.03
C SER A 162 16.67 -3.39 12.26
N ARG A 163 16.02 -2.75 13.24
CA ARG A 163 16.63 -2.38 14.53
C ARG A 163 16.31 -3.39 15.63
N ASN A 164 15.59 -4.47 15.33
CA ASN A 164 15.04 -5.43 16.29
C ASN A 164 14.24 -4.75 17.43
N TRP A 165 13.51 -3.70 17.09
CA TRP A 165 12.67 -2.94 18.02
C TRP A 165 11.21 -3.23 17.72
N ALA A 166 10.69 -4.31 18.29
CA ALA A 166 9.33 -4.79 18.11
C ALA A 166 8.94 -5.75 19.25
N VAL A 167 7.64 -5.99 19.41
CA VAL A 167 7.10 -7.16 20.10
C VAL A 167 6.81 -8.21 19.04
N TRP A 168 7.49 -9.32 19.08
CA TRP A 168 7.32 -10.40 18.12
C TRP A 168 6.16 -11.30 18.52
N ALA A 169 5.20 -11.48 17.62
CA ALA A 169 3.99 -12.25 17.93
C ALA A 169 4.29 -13.71 18.31
N HIS A 170 5.30 -14.34 17.70
CA HIS A 170 5.70 -15.71 18.05
C HIS A 170 6.32 -15.79 19.45
N GLU A 171 7.16 -14.83 19.85
CA GLU A 171 7.73 -14.76 21.21
C GLU A 171 6.61 -14.54 22.23
N TYR A 172 5.67 -13.65 21.95
CA TYR A 172 4.51 -13.44 22.82
C TYR A 172 3.69 -14.71 23.03
N VAL A 173 3.43 -15.49 21.99
CA VAL A 173 2.63 -16.72 22.09
C VAL A 173 3.37 -17.81 22.87
N GLU A 174 4.70 -17.85 22.78
CA GLU A 174 5.54 -18.76 23.55
C GLU A 174 5.60 -18.36 25.04
N GLU A 175 5.75 -17.07 25.33
CA GLU A 175 5.83 -16.54 26.70
C GLU A 175 4.48 -16.55 27.42
N PHE A 176 3.38 -16.30 26.67
CA PHE A 176 2.00 -16.22 27.19
C PHE A 176 1.07 -17.21 26.47
N PRO A 177 1.23 -18.53 26.69
CA PRO A 177 0.42 -19.52 26.00
C PRO A 177 -1.07 -19.39 26.35
N GLY A 178 -1.92 -19.42 25.33
CA GLY A 178 -3.37 -19.26 25.48
C GLY A 178 -3.86 -17.83 25.67
N GLN A 179 -2.99 -16.82 25.61
CA GLN A 179 -3.34 -15.40 25.80
C GLN A 179 -3.46 -14.62 24.49
N GLN A 180 -3.65 -15.29 23.36
CA GLN A 180 -3.72 -14.65 22.02
C GLN A 180 -4.83 -13.60 21.93
N ASP A 181 -5.99 -13.85 22.57
CA ASP A 181 -7.12 -12.95 22.54
C ASP A 181 -6.91 -11.72 23.43
N VAL A 182 -6.05 -11.83 24.47
CA VAL A 182 -5.64 -10.66 25.27
C VAL A 182 -4.83 -9.71 24.40
N LEU A 183 -3.87 -10.21 23.60
CA LEU A 183 -3.11 -9.38 22.68
C LEU A 183 -4.01 -8.76 21.60
N ARG A 184 -4.91 -9.53 21.02
CA ARG A 184 -5.88 -9.03 20.04
C ARG A 184 -6.74 -7.90 20.63
N TYR A 185 -7.25 -8.07 21.82
CA TYR A 185 -8.04 -7.06 22.51
C TYR A 185 -7.21 -5.79 22.76
N ALA A 186 -5.99 -5.92 23.27
CA ALA A 186 -5.10 -4.80 23.52
C ALA A 186 -4.80 -4.01 22.23
N LEU A 187 -4.50 -4.69 21.12
CA LEU A 187 -4.23 -4.08 19.84
C LEU A 187 -5.48 -3.38 19.24
N LEU A 188 -6.66 -4.00 19.36
CA LEU A 188 -7.90 -3.40 18.88
C LEU A 188 -8.33 -2.21 19.72
N SER A 189 -8.25 -2.31 21.05
CA SER A 189 -8.64 -1.21 21.95
C SER A 189 -7.70 -0.01 21.87
N SER A 190 -6.46 -0.22 21.47
CA SER A 190 -5.45 0.83 21.26
C SER A 190 -5.16 1.11 19.79
N ALA A 191 -6.05 0.69 18.87
CA ALA A 191 -5.84 0.88 17.44
C ALA A 191 -5.61 2.37 17.09
N PRO A 192 -4.58 2.70 16.32
CA PRO A 192 -4.26 4.08 15.96
C PRO A 192 -5.15 4.57 14.80
N GLU A 193 -6.44 4.79 15.07
CA GLU A 193 -7.42 5.12 14.02
C GLU A 193 -7.34 6.55 13.51
N THR A 194 -7.03 7.52 14.37
CA THR A 194 -7.06 8.95 14.02
C THR A 194 -5.76 9.68 14.27
N LYS A 195 -4.88 9.10 15.07
CA LYS A 195 -3.55 9.61 15.39
C LYS A 195 -2.63 8.45 15.75
N ASP A 196 -1.33 8.68 15.67
CA ASP A 196 -0.33 7.73 16.16
C ASP A 196 -0.62 7.37 17.63
N ASN A 197 -0.51 6.10 17.94
CA ASN A 197 -0.68 5.59 19.30
C ASN A 197 0.61 4.92 19.76
N ASN A 198 0.69 4.61 21.04
CA ASN A 198 1.88 4.06 21.67
C ASN A 198 1.51 2.83 22.49
N PHE A 199 2.18 1.71 22.21
CA PHE A 199 2.12 0.52 23.05
C PHE A 199 3.20 0.63 24.14
N THR A 200 2.81 0.46 25.39
CA THR A 200 3.72 0.45 26.54
C THR A 200 3.44 -0.77 27.41
N TRP A 201 4.47 -1.26 28.08
CA TRP A 201 4.37 -2.39 29.01
C TRP A 201 3.84 -2.01 30.42
N LYS A 202 3.49 -0.76 30.62
CA LYS A 202 3.00 -0.26 31.91
C LYS A 202 1.54 0.14 31.88
#